data_eaf080138426a761ffb6a66078ffc8ae
#
_entry.id   eaf080138426a761ffb6a66078ffc8ae
#
_cell.length_a   1.000
_cell.length_b   1.000
_cell.length_c   1.000
_cell.angle_alpha   90.00
_cell.angle_beta   90.00
_cell.angle_gamma   90.00
#
_symmetry.space_group_name_H-M   'P 1'
#
loop_
_entity.id
_entity.type
_entity.pdbx_description
1 polymer ?
#
loop_
_entity_poly.entity_id
_entity_poly.type
_entity_poly.pdbx_seq_one_letter_code
_entity_poly.pdbx_strand_id
1 'polypeptide(L)'
;MNNNNTLYVGLDVHKESITVAYAINSEPVELMGKIGTSPTDIQNLCKRLRSKSSQVSIVYEAGPCGYGLYRRLVKSGFDCMVCAPSLIPKKPGERVKTDRRDAIRLVRSLRAGDLSAVYVPGIEDEAFRDLARAWASARDDLRHARQRLKSFLLVHGVHYVGRADWGPAHRRWLSKYSFESPWRQLAFDEHRRTIEDRQAQCERLESALKEAVTEWRLYPVVEALQAMRGIQFITAVGLISELGDLTRFEHPRQLMSWFGITPSEYSSGGSRHQGSITKAGNSYARKLLVEAAWSYRHPARISPAIQKGRKIYP
;
A
#
# COMPACT_ATOMS: atom_id res chain seq x y z
N MET A 1 21.09 -12.25 -40.64
CA MET A 1 21.16 -10.95 -39.95
C MET A 1 20.26 -11.03 -38.73
N ASN A 2 20.85 -11.16 -37.52
CA ASN A 2 20.07 -11.10 -36.29
C ASN A 2 19.61 -9.65 -36.10
N ASN A 3 18.40 -9.35 -36.56
CA ASN A 3 17.75 -8.08 -36.20
C ASN A 3 17.40 -8.15 -34.70
N ASN A 4 18.30 -7.62 -33.86
CA ASN A 4 18.08 -7.39 -32.43
C ASN A 4 17.05 -6.24 -32.24
N ASN A 5 15.87 -6.38 -32.83
CA ASN A 5 14.82 -5.39 -32.69
C ASN A 5 14.11 -5.55 -31.35
N THR A 6 14.23 -4.55 -30.49
CA THR A 6 13.47 -4.51 -29.24
C THR A 6 12.13 -3.82 -29.46
N LEU A 7 11.05 -4.51 -29.10
CA LEU A 7 9.69 -3.96 -29.12
C LEU A 7 9.36 -3.43 -27.71
N TYR A 8 9.20 -2.12 -27.60
CA TYR A 8 8.76 -1.44 -26.38
C TYR A 8 7.24 -1.32 -26.40
N VAL A 9 6.57 -1.77 -25.34
CA VAL A 9 5.11 -1.80 -25.27
C VAL A 9 4.63 -1.10 -24.01
N GLY A 10 3.73 -0.14 -24.15
CA GLY A 10 3.04 0.54 -23.05
C GLY A 10 1.58 0.13 -22.98
N LEU A 11 1.13 -0.29 -21.82
CA LEU A 11 -0.24 -0.71 -21.58
C LEU A 11 -0.89 0.27 -20.59
N ASP A 12 -1.95 0.94 -21.02
CA ASP A 12 -2.82 1.67 -20.10
C ASP A 12 -3.98 0.76 -19.71
N VAL A 13 -3.92 0.28 -18.46
CA VAL A 13 -4.74 -0.84 -17.96
C VAL A 13 -5.91 -0.35 -17.14
N HIS A 14 -7.11 -0.63 -17.59
CA HIS A 14 -8.37 -0.40 -16.90
C HIS A 14 -9.10 -1.71 -16.59
N LYS A 15 -10.17 -1.64 -15.78
CA LYS A 15 -10.95 -2.80 -15.35
C LYS A 15 -11.41 -3.68 -16.52
N GLU A 16 -11.88 -3.07 -17.60
CA GLU A 16 -12.53 -3.79 -18.72
C GLU A 16 -11.77 -3.70 -20.04
N SER A 17 -10.66 -2.95 -20.05
CA SER A 17 -9.93 -2.73 -21.28
C SER A 17 -8.48 -2.32 -21.05
N ILE A 18 -7.65 -2.59 -22.05
CA ILE A 18 -6.25 -2.22 -22.09
C ILE A 18 -5.99 -1.48 -23.40
N THR A 19 -5.49 -0.25 -23.30
CA THR A 19 -5.02 0.48 -24.48
C THR A 19 -3.54 0.16 -24.69
N VAL A 20 -3.18 -0.28 -25.88
CA VAL A 20 -1.85 -0.78 -26.24
C VAL A 20 -1.19 0.16 -27.23
N ALA A 21 -0.01 0.68 -26.86
CA ALA A 21 0.89 1.38 -27.76
C ALA A 21 2.24 0.65 -27.83
N TYR A 22 2.98 0.78 -28.91
CA TYR A 22 4.28 0.15 -29.07
C TYR A 22 5.21 0.97 -29.95
N ALA A 23 6.52 0.68 -29.88
CA ALA A 23 7.54 1.15 -30.80
C ALA A 23 8.62 0.09 -30.99
N ILE A 24 9.17 -0.02 -32.19
CA ILE A 24 10.32 -0.86 -32.50
C ILE A 24 11.57 0.03 -32.46
N ASN A 25 12.53 -0.32 -31.62
CA ASN A 25 13.76 0.48 -31.46
C ASN A 25 13.48 1.97 -31.31
N SER A 26 14.00 2.80 -32.20
CA SER A 26 13.83 4.27 -32.24
C SER A 26 12.69 4.76 -33.13
N GLU A 27 11.89 3.83 -33.71
CA GLU A 27 10.77 4.20 -34.57
C GLU A 27 9.69 5.02 -33.82
N PRO A 28 8.84 5.75 -34.55
CA PRO A 28 7.69 6.44 -33.97
C PRO A 28 6.78 5.48 -33.17
N VAL A 29 6.19 5.99 -32.07
CA VAL A 29 5.25 5.18 -31.29
C VAL A 29 3.93 5.04 -32.03
N GLU A 30 3.51 3.82 -32.24
CA GLU A 30 2.25 3.44 -32.88
C GLU A 30 1.22 2.99 -31.86
N LEU A 31 -0.05 3.21 -32.17
CA LEU A 31 -1.17 2.71 -31.39
C LEU A 31 -1.64 1.36 -31.97
N MET A 32 -1.56 0.31 -31.18
CA MET A 32 -2.12 -1.01 -31.56
C MET A 32 -3.64 -1.06 -31.43
N GLY A 33 -4.20 -0.24 -30.55
CA GLY A 33 -5.63 -0.14 -30.27
C GLY A 33 -6.01 -0.54 -28.85
N LYS A 34 -7.30 -0.78 -28.64
CA LYS A 34 -7.88 -1.18 -27.37
C LYS A 34 -8.27 -2.66 -27.44
N ILE A 35 -7.96 -3.39 -26.37
CA ILE A 35 -8.29 -4.81 -26.21
C ILE A 35 -9.08 -5.02 -24.91
N GLY A 36 -9.72 -6.19 -24.76
CA GLY A 36 -10.31 -6.62 -23.50
C GLY A 36 -9.28 -7.10 -22.48
N THR A 37 -9.76 -7.47 -21.31
CA THR A 37 -8.94 -7.95 -20.17
C THR A 37 -9.07 -9.46 -19.94
N SER A 38 -9.84 -10.17 -20.80
CA SER A 38 -10.03 -11.62 -20.67
C SER A 38 -8.71 -12.38 -20.88
N PRO A 39 -8.60 -13.61 -20.37
CA PRO A 39 -7.46 -14.46 -20.65
C PRO A 39 -7.16 -14.62 -22.13
N THR A 40 -8.20 -14.73 -22.96
CA THR A 40 -8.10 -14.87 -24.42
C THR A 40 -7.55 -13.61 -25.07
N ASP A 41 -8.00 -12.42 -24.64
CA ASP A 41 -7.51 -11.13 -25.15
C ASP A 41 -6.02 -10.96 -24.88
N ILE A 42 -5.58 -11.26 -23.65
CA ILE A 42 -4.17 -11.21 -23.27
C ILE A 42 -3.34 -12.22 -24.07
N GLN A 43 -3.86 -13.43 -24.29
CA GLN A 43 -3.16 -14.44 -25.11
C GLN A 43 -3.01 -13.98 -26.56
N ASN A 44 -4.05 -13.36 -27.12
CA ASN A 44 -4.02 -12.79 -28.47
C ASN A 44 -3.03 -11.61 -28.55
N LEU A 45 -2.98 -10.76 -27.53
CA LEU A 45 -1.97 -9.72 -27.43
C LEU A 45 -0.56 -10.34 -27.46
N CYS A 46 -0.30 -11.34 -26.61
CA CYS A 46 0.99 -12.03 -26.56
C CYS A 46 1.42 -12.58 -27.92
N LYS A 47 0.51 -13.22 -28.66
CA LYS A 47 0.77 -13.72 -30.02
C LYS A 47 1.15 -12.58 -30.98
N ARG A 48 0.40 -11.47 -30.96
CA ARG A 48 0.65 -10.30 -31.80
C ARG A 48 1.99 -9.60 -31.48
N LEU A 49 2.37 -9.56 -30.20
CA LEU A 49 3.68 -8.96 -29.80
C LEU A 49 4.84 -9.85 -30.28
N ARG A 50 4.74 -11.16 -30.11
CA ARG A 50 5.77 -12.11 -30.57
C ARG A 50 5.94 -12.13 -32.10
N SER A 51 4.88 -11.89 -32.87
CA SER A 51 4.99 -11.81 -34.34
C SER A 51 5.75 -10.55 -34.82
N LYS A 52 5.88 -9.53 -33.97
CA LYS A 52 6.60 -8.28 -34.29
C LYS A 52 8.07 -8.31 -33.91
N SER A 53 8.43 -8.95 -32.79
CA SER A 53 9.81 -9.06 -32.33
C SER A 53 9.97 -10.25 -31.38
N SER A 54 11.17 -10.84 -31.37
CA SER A 54 11.58 -11.84 -30.37
C SER A 54 11.90 -11.22 -29.01
N GLN A 55 12.32 -9.96 -28.98
CA GLN A 55 12.66 -9.19 -27.77
C GLN A 55 11.59 -8.14 -27.50
N VAL A 56 10.81 -8.35 -26.45
CA VAL A 56 9.68 -7.50 -26.10
C VAL A 56 9.79 -7.05 -24.64
N SER A 57 9.83 -5.74 -24.43
CA SER A 57 9.77 -5.14 -23.09
C SER A 57 8.43 -4.41 -22.92
N ILE A 58 7.70 -4.75 -21.86
CA ILE A 58 6.34 -4.29 -21.60
C ILE A 58 6.31 -3.48 -20.31
N VAL A 59 5.55 -2.39 -20.30
CA VAL A 59 5.30 -1.63 -19.07
C VAL A 59 3.83 -1.28 -18.92
N TYR A 60 3.38 -1.28 -17.68
CA TYR A 60 2.10 -0.67 -17.31
C TYR A 60 2.18 0.00 -15.92
N GLU A 61 1.24 0.91 -15.67
CA GLU A 61 1.17 1.69 -14.44
C GLU A 61 0.54 0.86 -13.31
N ALA A 62 1.14 0.89 -12.10
CA ALA A 62 0.55 0.28 -10.91
C ALA A 62 -0.79 0.93 -10.59
N GLY A 63 -1.84 0.12 -10.50
CA GLY A 63 -3.20 0.60 -10.32
C GLY A 63 -4.11 -0.45 -9.68
N PRO A 64 -5.42 -0.19 -9.63
CA PRO A 64 -6.40 -1.06 -8.96
C PRO A 64 -6.54 -2.44 -9.62
N CYS A 65 -6.03 -2.62 -10.84
CA CYS A 65 -6.05 -3.91 -11.54
C CYS A 65 -5.00 -4.92 -11.01
N GLY A 66 -4.17 -4.50 -10.06
CA GLY A 66 -3.20 -5.37 -9.39
C GLY A 66 -2.11 -5.94 -10.28
N TYR A 67 -1.53 -7.07 -9.85
CA TYR A 67 -0.37 -7.69 -10.52
C TYR A 67 -0.70 -8.94 -11.33
N GLY A 68 -1.98 -9.27 -11.51
CA GLY A 68 -2.40 -10.46 -12.27
C GLY A 68 -1.93 -10.43 -13.73
N LEU A 69 -1.98 -9.26 -14.37
CA LEU A 69 -1.47 -9.07 -15.74
C LEU A 69 0.05 -9.26 -15.80
N TYR A 70 0.81 -8.66 -14.90
CA TYR A 70 2.26 -8.82 -14.77
C TYR A 70 2.65 -10.29 -14.70
N ARG A 71 2.07 -11.05 -13.77
CA ARG A 71 2.36 -12.47 -13.59
C ARG A 71 2.06 -13.29 -14.83
N ARG A 72 0.98 -12.96 -15.53
CA ARG A 72 0.60 -13.64 -16.79
C ARG A 72 1.60 -13.33 -17.90
N LEU A 73 2.02 -12.09 -18.07
CA LEU A 73 2.98 -11.69 -19.08
C LEU A 73 4.37 -12.31 -18.81
N VAL A 74 4.85 -12.24 -17.57
CA VAL A 74 6.12 -12.87 -17.16
C VAL A 74 6.08 -14.40 -17.35
N LYS A 75 4.98 -15.06 -16.94
CA LYS A 75 4.78 -16.50 -17.20
C LYS A 75 4.77 -16.83 -18.68
N SER A 76 4.35 -15.89 -19.51
CA SER A 76 4.41 -16.01 -20.96
C SER A 76 5.78 -15.68 -21.56
N GLY A 77 6.82 -15.43 -20.75
CA GLY A 77 8.19 -15.19 -21.19
C GLY A 77 8.48 -13.77 -21.66
N PHE A 78 7.65 -12.79 -21.32
CA PHE A 78 7.91 -11.37 -21.62
C PHE A 78 8.66 -10.69 -20.47
N ASP A 79 9.57 -9.79 -20.81
CA ASP A 79 10.06 -8.78 -19.88
C ASP A 79 8.93 -7.77 -19.60
N CYS A 80 8.49 -7.70 -18.35
CA CYS A 80 7.37 -6.84 -17.95
C CYS A 80 7.72 -6.04 -16.71
N MET A 81 7.53 -4.74 -16.78
CA MET A 81 7.71 -3.80 -15.66
C MET A 81 6.35 -3.25 -15.22
N VAL A 82 6.13 -3.16 -13.92
CA VAL A 82 5.08 -2.32 -13.34
C VAL A 82 5.73 -1.06 -12.83
N CYS A 83 5.30 0.11 -13.27
CA CYS A 83 5.90 1.39 -12.87
C CYS A 83 5.01 2.16 -11.88
N ALA A 84 5.63 3.02 -11.07
CA ALA A 84 4.93 3.85 -10.10
C ALA A 84 4.30 5.08 -10.79
N PRO A 85 2.97 5.29 -10.64
CA PRO A 85 2.25 6.41 -11.29
C PRO A 85 2.84 7.79 -10.99
N SER A 86 3.29 7.99 -9.74
CA SER A 86 3.84 9.25 -9.26
C SER A 86 5.24 9.56 -9.79
N LEU A 87 5.94 8.55 -10.31
CA LEU A 87 7.32 8.66 -10.81
C LEU A 87 7.39 8.70 -12.35
N ILE A 88 6.26 8.60 -13.04
CA ILE A 88 6.22 8.72 -14.50
C ILE A 88 6.44 10.20 -14.90
N PRO A 89 7.46 10.51 -15.72
CA PRO A 89 7.71 11.88 -16.16
C PRO A 89 6.50 12.48 -16.87
N LYS A 90 6.11 13.70 -16.48
CA LYS A 90 5.02 14.45 -17.10
C LYS A 90 5.59 15.71 -17.75
N LYS A 91 5.18 16.00 -18.99
CA LYS A 91 5.56 17.25 -19.62
C LYS A 91 4.83 18.42 -18.95
N PRO A 92 5.53 19.52 -18.60
CA PRO A 92 4.89 20.72 -18.11
C PRO A 92 3.82 21.22 -19.12
N GLY A 93 2.64 21.58 -18.61
CA GLY A 93 1.55 22.11 -19.46
C GLY A 93 0.66 21.06 -20.13
N GLU A 94 0.91 19.77 -19.97
CA GLU A 94 0.02 18.73 -20.52
C GLU A 94 -1.26 18.60 -19.67
N ARG A 95 -2.35 19.21 -20.14
CA ARG A 95 -3.65 19.26 -19.44
C ARG A 95 -4.66 18.22 -19.94
N VAL A 96 -4.39 17.55 -21.06
CA VAL A 96 -5.31 16.58 -21.66
C VAL A 96 -4.82 15.17 -21.36
N LYS A 97 -5.58 14.43 -20.53
CA LYS A 97 -5.37 13.03 -20.23
C LYS A 97 -6.30 12.16 -21.07
N THR A 98 -5.75 11.15 -21.75
CA THR A 98 -6.50 10.12 -22.47
C THR A 98 -5.72 8.81 -22.42
N ASP A 99 -6.42 7.66 -22.40
CA ASP A 99 -5.82 6.31 -22.39
C ASP A 99 -4.74 6.15 -23.49
N ARG A 100 -5.02 6.69 -24.69
CA ARG A 100 -4.09 6.69 -25.82
C ARG A 100 -2.78 7.43 -25.51
N ARG A 101 -2.87 8.63 -24.91
CA ARG A 101 -1.69 9.43 -24.55
C ARG A 101 -0.90 8.79 -23.42
N ASP A 102 -1.59 8.18 -22.47
CA ASP A 102 -0.97 7.50 -21.35
C ASP A 102 -0.19 6.26 -21.83
N ALA A 103 -0.77 5.42 -22.69
CA ALA A 103 -0.06 4.30 -23.30
C ALA A 103 1.16 4.74 -24.13
N ILE A 104 1.03 5.81 -24.96
CA ILE A 104 2.15 6.35 -25.74
C ILE A 104 3.26 6.91 -24.83
N ARG A 105 2.90 7.59 -23.75
CA ARG A 105 3.86 8.11 -22.78
C ARG A 105 4.64 6.99 -22.12
N LEU A 106 3.96 5.90 -21.71
CA LEU A 106 4.61 4.72 -21.15
C LEU A 106 5.66 4.12 -22.08
N VAL A 107 5.35 3.97 -23.38
CA VAL A 107 6.33 3.49 -24.37
C VAL A 107 7.55 4.42 -24.43
N ARG A 108 7.34 5.72 -24.52
CA ARG A 108 8.44 6.71 -24.60
C ARG A 108 9.33 6.67 -23.36
N SER A 109 8.72 6.64 -22.19
CA SER A 109 9.46 6.59 -20.92
C SER A 109 10.17 5.25 -20.69
N LEU A 110 9.57 4.13 -21.12
CA LEU A 110 10.22 2.81 -21.07
C LEU A 110 11.47 2.80 -21.96
N ARG A 111 11.34 3.28 -23.19
CA ARG A 111 12.45 3.35 -24.14
C ARG A 111 13.58 4.29 -23.69
N ALA A 112 13.23 5.38 -23.00
CA ALA A 112 14.21 6.34 -22.45
C ALA A 112 14.88 5.84 -21.17
N GLY A 113 14.38 4.77 -20.54
CA GLY A 113 14.88 4.29 -19.25
C GLY A 113 14.48 5.15 -18.05
N ASP A 114 13.48 6.02 -18.21
CA ASP A 114 13.06 7.01 -17.21
C ASP A 114 12.05 6.45 -16.19
N LEU A 115 11.75 5.16 -16.24
CA LEU A 115 10.73 4.54 -15.37
C LEU A 115 11.36 3.86 -14.17
N SER A 116 10.73 4.03 -13.03
CA SER A 116 11.09 3.30 -11.80
C SER A 116 10.15 2.11 -11.61
N ALA A 117 10.73 0.91 -11.53
CA ALA A 117 9.97 -0.31 -11.29
C ALA A 117 9.37 -0.33 -9.88
N VAL A 118 8.12 -0.78 -9.77
CA VAL A 118 7.49 -1.14 -8.50
C VAL A 118 7.87 -2.58 -8.18
N TYR A 119 8.23 -2.84 -6.93
CA TYR A 119 8.39 -4.21 -6.43
C TYR A 119 7.06 -4.94 -6.48
N VAL A 120 7.00 -6.03 -7.23
CA VAL A 120 5.85 -6.92 -7.30
C VAL A 120 6.04 -8.03 -6.28
N PRO A 121 5.21 -8.10 -5.23
CA PRO A 121 5.32 -9.12 -4.19
C PRO A 121 4.99 -10.52 -4.76
N GLY A 122 5.51 -11.56 -4.10
CA GLY A 122 5.03 -12.92 -4.30
C GLY A 122 3.53 -13.05 -4.01
N ILE A 123 2.91 -14.11 -4.50
CA ILE A 123 1.46 -14.34 -4.32
C ILE A 123 1.12 -14.43 -2.82
N GLU A 124 1.94 -15.14 -2.07
CA GLU A 124 1.78 -15.29 -0.63
C GLU A 124 1.99 -13.95 0.11
N ASP A 125 3.05 -13.20 -0.22
CA ASP A 125 3.30 -11.88 0.38
C ASP A 125 2.14 -10.91 0.09
N GLU A 126 1.53 -10.99 -1.10
CA GLU A 126 0.35 -10.21 -1.45
C GLU A 126 -0.87 -10.61 -0.62
N ALA A 127 -1.08 -11.90 -0.37
CA ALA A 127 -2.16 -12.40 0.48
C ALA A 127 -2.01 -11.91 1.93
N PHE A 128 -0.79 -11.95 2.50
CA PHE A 128 -0.52 -11.38 3.83
C PHE A 128 -0.76 -9.86 3.87
N ARG A 129 -0.38 -9.15 2.83
CA ARG A 129 -0.67 -7.72 2.71
C ARG A 129 -2.16 -7.44 2.66
N ASP A 130 -2.94 -8.25 1.95
CA ASP A 130 -4.39 -8.09 1.88
C ASP A 130 -5.04 -8.34 3.24
N LEU A 131 -4.60 -9.36 3.98
CA LEU A 131 -5.08 -9.63 5.33
C LEU A 131 -4.71 -8.52 6.32
N ALA A 132 -3.47 -8.01 6.25
CA ALA A 132 -3.02 -6.88 7.09
C ALA A 132 -3.81 -5.60 6.78
N ARG A 133 -4.10 -5.33 5.51
CA ARG A 133 -4.93 -4.19 5.09
C ARG A 133 -6.39 -4.35 5.49
N ALA A 134 -6.95 -5.56 5.46
CA ALA A 134 -8.29 -5.84 5.95
C ALA A 134 -8.40 -5.53 7.45
N TRP A 135 -7.39 -5.94 8.24
CA TRP A 135 -7.32 -5.56 9.65
C TRP A 135 -7.23 -4.04 9.85
N ALA A 136 -6.37 -3.35 9.08
CA ALA A 136 -6.23 -1.90 9.16
C ALA A 136 -7.54 -1.16 8.84
N SER A 137 -8.26 -1.61 7.83
CA SER A 137 -9.58 -1.09 7.45
C SER A 137 -10.61 -1.29 8.56
N ALA A 138 -10.69 -2.50 9.13
CA ALA A 138 -11.58 -2.78 10.25
C ALA A 138 -11.26 -1.92 11.49
N ARG A 139 -9.98 -1.67 11.75
CA ARG A 139 -9.52 -0.79 12.83
C ARG A 139 -9.94 0.67 12.61
N ASP A 140 -9.85 1.16 11.38
CA ASP A 140 -10.33 2.50 11.01
C ASP A 140 -11.87 2.59 11.11
N ASP A 141 -12.61 1.57 10.70
CA ASP A 141 -14.07 1.50 10.85
C ASP A 141 -14.48 1.55 12.32
N LEU A 142 -13.79 0.81 13.19
CA LEU A 142 -14.02 0.85 14.64
C LEU A 142 -13.75 2.24 15.20
N ARG A 143 -12.68 2.91 14.76
CA ARG A 143 -12.38 4.29 15.17
C ARG A 143 -13.50 5.24 14.75
N HIS A 144 -13.99 5.13 13.53
CA HIS A 144 -15.12 5.94 13.04
C HIS A 144 -16.42 5.64 13.77
N ALA A 145 -16.71 4.38 14.07
CA ALA A 145 -17.89 3.99 14.87
C ALA A 145 -17.85 4.62 16.27
N ARG A 146 -16.68 4.56 16.93
CA ARG A 146 -16.44 5.19 18.22
C ARG A 146 -16.63 6.72 18.17
N GLN A 147 -16.14 7.36 17.11
CA GLN A 147 -16.28 8.80 16.91
C GLN A 147 -17.76 9.18 16.68
N ARG A 148 -18.50 8.42 15.89
CA ARG A 148 -19.94 8.64 15.66
C ARG A 148 -20.73 8.56 16.97
N LEU A 149 -20.49 7.56 17.82
CA LEU A 149 -21.15 7.48 19.13
C LEU A 149 -20.81 8.68 20.02
N LYS A 150 -19.54 9.10 20.07
CA LYS A 150 -19.14 10.29 20.85
C LYS A 150 -19.83 11.55 20.35
N SER A 151 -19.92 11.73 19.04
CA SER A 151 -20.61 12.87 18.44
C SER A 151 -22.11 12.83 18.73
N PHE A 152 -22.74 11.65 18.67
CA PHE A 152 -24.15 11.46 19.04
C PHE A 152 -24.41 11.84 20.50
N LEU A 153 -23.61 11.35 21.43
CA LEU A 153 -23.71 11.69 22.85
C LEU A 153 -23.52 13.20 23.08
N LEU A 154 -22.53 13.81 22.42
CA LEU A 154 -22.22 15.24 22.52
C LEU A 154 -23.41 16.11 22.09
N VAL A 155 -24.08 15.79 20.99
CA VAL A 155 -25.27 16.51 20.50
C VAL A 155 -26.39 16.50 21.55
N HIS A 156 -26.44 15.47 22.37
CA HIS A 156 -27.45 15.35 23.44
C HIS A 156 -26.96 15.82 24.83
N GLY A 157 -25.81 16.52 24.88
CA GLY A 157 -25.27 17.04 26.12
C GLY A 157 -24.70 15.96 27.08
N VAL A 158 -24.49 14.74 26.58
CA VAL A 158 -24.06 13.60 27.38
C VAL A 158 -22.54 13.48 27.32
N HIS A 159 -21.87 13.58 28.46
CA HIS A 159 -20.43 13.57 28.56
C HIS A 159 -19.95 12.53 29.57
N TYR A 160 -18.96 11.76 29.21
CA TYR A 160 -18.23 10.93 30.15
C TYR A 160 -17.12 11.72 30.84
N VAL A 161 -17.16 11.82 32.17
CA VAL A 161 -16.22 12.64 32.97
C VAL A 161 -14.99 11.82 33.42
N GLY A 162 -14.86 10.55 33.01
CA GLY A 162 -13.76 9.69 33.40
C GLY A 162 -12.47 9.98 32.65
N ARG A 163 -11.34 9.38 33.16
CA ARG A 163 -9.99 9.65 32.70
C ARG A 163 -9.69 9.18 31.25
N ALA A 164 -10.29 8.08 30.81
CA ALA A 164 -9.99 7.49 29.52
C ALA A 164 -11.24 6.89 28.85
N ASP A 165 -11.40 7.20 27.58
CA ASP A 165 -12.44 6.61 26.75
C ASP A 165 -12.11 5.13 26.42
N TRP A 166 -13.17 4.34 26.20
CA TRP A 166 -13.13 2.94 25.73
C TRP A 166 -12.46 1.93 26.70
N GLY A 167 -12.04 2.39 27.87
CA GLY A 167 -11.61 1.51 28.96
C GLY A 167 -12.80 0.86 29.68
N PRO A 168 -12.55 -0.08 30.64
CA PRO A 168 -13.60 -0.80 31.36
C PRO A 168 -14.62 0.13 32.04
N ALA A 169 -14.15 1.23 32.63
CA ALA A 169 -15.03 2.20 33.30
C ALA A 169 -15.97 2.93 32.33
N HIS A 170 -15.45 3.38 31.17
CA HIS A 170 -16.27 3.99 30.12
C HIS A 170 -17.29 3.02 29.54
N ARG A 171 -16.91 1.76 29.30
CA ARG A 171 -17.84 0.72 28.81
C ARG A 171 -18.95 0.43 29.82
N ARG A 172 -18.64 0.35 31.12
CA ARG A 172 -19.66 0.22 32.18
C ARG A 172 -20.56 1.44 32.27
N TRP A 173 -20.02 2.64 32.07
CA TRP A 173 -20.82 3.85 32.03
C TRP A 173 -21.78 3.83 30.82
N LEU A 174 -21.30 3.51 29.63
CA LEU A 174 -22.12 3.37 28.43
C LEU A 174 -23.24 2.32 28.59
N SER A 175 -22.95 1.20 29.28
CA SER A 175 -23.95 0.14 29.50
C SER A 175 -25.06 0.51 30.50
N LYS A 176 -24.79 1.47 31.39
CA LYS A 176 -25.75 1.97 32.38
C LYS A 176 -26.54 3.19 31.92
N TYR A 177 -26.05 3.85 30.88
CA TYR A 177 -26.71 5.06 30.37
C TYR A 177 -27.93 4.70 29.53
N SER A 178 -29.01 5.44 29.71
CA SER A 178 -30.26 5.31 28.94
C SER A 178 -30.86 6.68 28.62
N PHE A 179 -31.47 6.78 27.47
CA PHE A 179 -32.24 7.94 27.06
C PHE A 179 -33.74 7.75 27.43
N GLU A 180 -34.42 8.81 27.83
CA GLU A 180 -35.86 8.78 28.10
C GLU A 180 -36.70 8.51 26.83
N SER A 181 -36.25 9.05 25.68
CA SER A 181 -36.91 8.83 24.40
C SER A 181 -36.59 7.43 23.84
N PRO A 182 -37.58 6.58 23.56
CA PRO A 182 -37.34 5.25 22.98
C PRO A 182 -36.59 5.27 21.65
N TRP A 183 -36.83 6.30 20.83
CA TRP A 183 -36.21 6.45 19.53
C TRP A 183 -34.72 6.84 19.64
N ARG A 184 -34.38 7.69 20.63
CA ARG A 184 -32.97 8.00 20.93
C ARG A 184 -32.25 6.80 21.54
N GLN A 185 -32.95 6.06 22.40
CA GLN A 185 -32.42 4.83 22.97
C GLN A 185 -32.09 3.81 21.87
N LEU A 186 -32.99 3.61 20.92
CA LEU A 186 -32.78 2.71 19.79
C LEU A 186 -31.53 3.14 18.96
N ALA A 187 -31.41 4.44 18.65
CA ALA A 187 -30.25 4.97 17.92
C ALA A 187 -28.95 4.79 18.71
N PHE A 188 -28.98 5.01 20.02
CA PHE A 188 -27.83 4.80 20.91
C PHE A 188 -27.39 3.33 20.94
N ASP A 189 -28.36 2.41 21.06
CA ASP A 189 -28.09 0.97 21.08
C ASP A 189 -27.51 0.48 19.75
N GLU A 190 -27.97 1.00 18.60
CA GLU A 190 -27.40 0.68 17.29
C GLU A 190 -25.97 1.20 17.14
N HIS A 191 -25.65 2.37 17.66
CA HIS A 191 -24.27 2.85 17.70
C HIS A 191 -23.37 1.94 18.55
N ARG A 192 -23.87 1.47 19.71
CA ARG A 192 -23.13 0.55 20.59
C ARG A 192 -22.90 -0.79 19.92
N ARG A 193 -23.94 -1.40 19.34
CA ARG A 193 -23.86 -2.65 18.59
C ARG A 193 -22.87 -2.56 17.44
N THR A 194 -22.90 -1.48 16.67
CA THR A 194 -21.91 -1.25 15.61
C THR A 194 -20.47 -1.28 16.15
N ILE A 195 -20.22 -0.69 17.31
CA ILE A 195 -18.87 -0.71 17.92
C ILE A 195 -18.47 -2.13 18.35
N GLU A 196 -19.39 -2.88 18.95
CA GLU A 196 -19.17 -4.26 19.37
C GLU A 196 -18.83 -5.17 18.17
N ASP A 197 -19.61 -5.05 17.08
CA ASP A 197 -19.39 -5.80 15.85
C ASP A 197 -18.02 -5.48 15.22
N ARG A 198 -17.65 -4.19 15.15
CA ARG A 198 -16.34 -3.78 14.62
C ARG A 198 -15.20 -4.19 15.51
N GLN A 199 -15.39 -4.20 16.84
CA GLN A 199 -14.39 -4.71 17.78
C GLN A 199 -14.17 -6.21 17.57
N ALA A 200 -15.23 -7.00 17.49
CA ALA A 200 -15.16 -8.43 17.22
C ALA A 200 -14.52 -8.74 15.86
N GLN A 201 -14.77 -7.92 14.83
CA GLN A 201 -14.12 -8.04 13.52
C GLN A 201 -12.59 -7.82 13.63
N CYS A 202 -12.15 -6.79 14.34
CA CYS A 202 -10.73 -6.54 14.57
C CYS A 202 -10.05 -7.71 15.27
N GLU A 203 -10.70 -8.25 16.30
CA GLU A 203 -10.19 -9.39 17.10
C GLU A 203 -10.06 -10.67 16.25
N ARG A 204 -11.06 -10.98 15.42
CA ARG A 204 -10.99 -12.13 14.50
C ARG A 204 -9.85 -11.99 13.50
N LEU A 205 -9.68 -10.80 12.89
CA LEU A 205 -8.61 -10.55 11.92
C LEU A 205 -7.23 -10.57 12.56
N GLU A 206 -7.12 -10.07 13.81
CA GLU A 206 -5.85 -10.13 14.54
C GLU A 206 -5.47 -11.56 14.91
N SER A 207 -6.44 -12.38 15.31
CA SER A 207 -6.22 -13.80 15.58
C SER A 207 -5.79 -14.56 14.33
N ALA A 208 -6.47 -14.31 13.20
CA ALA A 208 -6.10 -14.90 11.91
C ALA A 208 -4.69 -14.50 11.48
N LEU A 209 -4.30 -13.22 11.64
CA LEU A 209 -2.93 -12.77 11.38
C LEU A 209 -1.90 -13.47 12.26
N LYS A 210 -2.17 -13.64 13.55
CA LYS A 210 -1.26 -14.31 14.48
C LYS A 210 -1.04 -15.78 14.12
N GLU A 211 -2.09 -16.45 13.68
CA GLU A 211 -2.03 -17.85 13.25
C GLU A 211 -1.28 -17.99 11.92
N ALA A 212 -1.73 -17.25 10.89
CA ALA A 212 -1.20 -17.40 9.56
C ALA A 212 0.27 -16.97 9.44
N VAL A 213 0.69 -15.91 10.15
CA VAL A 213 2.03 -15.32 9.97
C VAL A 213 3.17 -16.26 10.37
N THR A 214 2.92 -17.25 11.22
CA THR A 214 3.95 -18.20 11.68
C THR A 214 4.51 -19.06 10.55
N GLU A 215 3.73 -19.29 9.51
CA GLU A 215 4.12 -20.04 8.32
C GLU A 215 4.71 -19.16 7.22
N TRP A 216 4.62 -17.84 7.39
CA TRP A 216 5.10 -16.90 6.38
C TRP A 216 6.63 -16.83 6.34
N ARG A 217 7.21 -16.90 5.13
CA ARG A 217 8.67 -16.82 4.93
C ARG A 217 9.33 -15.58 5.56
N LEU A 218 8.59 -14.48 5.74
CA LEU A 218 9.07 -13.23 6.35
C LEU A 218 8.80 -13.15 7.86
N TYR A 219 8.28 -14.20 8.48
CA TYR A 219 8.02 -14.24 9.93
C TYR A 219 9.27 -13.93 10.78
N PRO A 220 10.48 -14.46 10.49
CA PRO A 220 11.68 -14.10 11.24
C PRO A 220 11.96 -12.58 11.26
N VAL A 221 11.65 -11.87 10.17
CA VAL A 221 11.79 -10.41 10.10
C VAL A 221 10.72 -9.72 10.96
N VAL A 222 9.50 -10.24 10.98
CA VAL A 222 8.43 -9.75 11.86
C VAL A 222 8.83 -9.91 13.32
N GLU A 223 9.43 -11.02 13.73
CA GLU A 223 9.93 -11.23 15.07
C GLU A 223 11.09 -10.27 15.41
N ALA A 224 12.05 -10.13 14.51
CA ALA A 224 13.19 -9.23 14.71
C ALA A 224 12.75 -7.77 14.93
N LEU A 225 11.78 -7.29 14.16
CA LEU A 225 11.24 -5.94 14.32
C LEU A 225 10.57 -5.71 15.69
N GLN A 226 10.00 -6.74 16.31
CA GLN A 226 9.39 -6.60 17.64
C GLN A 226 10.43 -6.41 18.76
N ALA A 227 11.73 -6.65 18.50
CA ALA A 227 12.80 -6.27 19.40
C ALA A 227 13.03 -4.74 19.46
N MET A 228 12.46 -4.00 18.51
CA MET A 228 12.55 -2.55 18.46
C MET A 228 11.44 -1.93 19.32
N ARG A 229 11.80 -0.86 20.04
CA ARG A 229 10.84 -0.13 20.89
C ARG A 229 9.74 0.51 20.03
N GLY A 230 8.48 0.30 20.44
CA GLY A 230 7.29 0.85 19.79
C GLY A 230 6.76 -0.01 18.64
N ILE A 231 7.49 -1.04 18.21
CA ILE A 231 7.03 -1.97 17.18
C ILE A 231 6.50 -3.22 17.87
N GLN A 232 5.18 -3.37 17.88
CA GLN A 232 4.50 -4.57 18.33
C GLN A 232 4.10 -5.43 17.13
N PHE A 233 3.58 -6.63 17.38
CA PHE A 233 3.22 -7.64 16.38
C PHE A 233 2.49 -7.05 15.16
N ILE A 234 1.36 -6.38 15.35
CA ILE A 234 0.56 -5.82 14.26
C ILE A 234 1.32 -4.75 13.46
N THR A 235 2.10 -3.91 14.14
CA THR A 235 2.93 -2.91 13.47
C THR A 235 4.02 -3.58 12.63
N ALA A 236 4.67 -4.62 13.16
CA ALA A 236 5.68 -5.39 12.44
C ALA A 236 5.09 -6.08 11.21
N VAL A 237 3.98 -6.81 11.36
CA VAL A 237 3.28 -7.47 10.24
C VAL A 237 2.85 -6.45 9.19
N GLY A 238 2.22 -5.35 9.60
CA GLY A 238 1.79 -4.30 8.68
C GLY A 238 2.96 -3.65 7.92
N LEU A 239 4.09 -3.41 8.57
CA LEU A 239 5.29 -2.89 7.92
C LEU A 239 5.85 -3.89 6.90
N ILE A 240 6.05 -5.14 7.29
CA ILE A 240 6.68 -6.16 6.43
C ILE A 240 5.75 -6.55 5.27
N SER A 241 4.45 -6.61 5.49
CA SER A 241 3.50 -6.89 4.40
C SER A 241 3.49 -5.81 3.30
N GLU A 242 3.77 -4.57 3.66
CA GLU A 242 3.91 -3.49 2.68
C GLU A 242 5.31 -3.40 2.06
N LEU A 243 6.35 -3.66 2.85
CA LEU A 243 7.74 -3.63 2.40
C LEU A 243 8.11 -4.83 1.53
N GLY A 244 7.64 -6.01 1.90
CA GLY A 244 8.12 -7.26 1.29
C GLY A 244 9.58 -7.55 1.63
N ASP A 245 10.35 -7.96 0.65
CA ASP A 245 11.76 -8.30 0.80
C ASP A 245 12.61 -7.06 1.11
N LEU A 246 13.24 -7.05 2.28
CA LEU A 246 14.11 -5.95 2.71
C LEU A 246 15.47 -5.98 2.02
N THR A 247 15.91 -7.11 1.47
CA THR A 247 17.22 -7.24 0.81
C THR A 247 17.33 -6.39 -0.46
N ARG A 248 16.20 -5.94 -1.00
CA ARG A 248 16.15 -5.02 -2.14
C ARG A 248 16.61 -3.60 -1.83
N PHE A 249 16.84 -3.27 -0.57
CA PHE A 249 17.37 -1.97 -0.15
C PHE A 249 18.84 -2.13 0.22
N GLU A 250 19.72 -1.64 -0.63
CA GLU A 250 21.16 -1.68 -0.43
C GLU A 250 21.63 -0.71 0.67
N HIS A 251 20.85 0.34 0.92
CA HIS A 251 21.20 1.38 1.87
C HIS A 251 19.98 1.91 2.62
N PRO A 252 20.07 2.22 3.94
CA PRO A 252 18.96 2.74 4.74
C PRO A 252 18.27 3.99 4.16
N ARG A 253 18.99 4.84 3.43
CA ARG A 253 18.42 6.02 2.77
C ARG A 253 17.39 5.66 1.69
N GLN A 254 17.58 4.54 0.99
CA GLN A 254 16.61 4.04 0.00
C GLN A 254 15.29 3.67 0.70
N LEU A 255 15.37 3.01 1.86
CA LEU A 255 14.21 2.67 2.68
C LEU A 255 13.51 3.94 3.21
N MET A 256 14.25 4.95 3.69
CA MET A 256 13.70 6.24 4.10
C MET A 256 12.97 6.94 2.94
N SER A 257 13.56 6.92 1.76
CA SER A 257 12.95 7.47 0.54
C SER A 257 11.67 6.73 0.16
N TRP A 258 11.70 5.39 0.26
CA TRP A 258 10.53 4.54 0.00
C TRP A 258 9.36 4.83 0.96
N PHE A 259 9.64 5.15 2.22
CA PHE A 259 8.63 5.62 3.18
C PHE A 259 8.20 7.08 2.93
N GLY A 260 8.95 7.84 2.15
CA GLY A 260 8.73 9.27 1.96
C GLY A 260 8.94 10.10 3.22
N ILE A 261 9.90 9.68 4.08
CA ILE A 261 10.29 10.40 5.31
C ILE A 261 11.57 11.22 5.13
N THR A 262 12.13 11.24 3.92
CA THR A 262 13.21 12.15 3.56
C THR A 262 12.68 13.57 3.37
N PRO A 263 13.39 14.61 3.81
CA PRO A 263 12.99 15.99 3.55
C PRO A 263 13.02 16.30 2.05
N SER A 264 12.10 17.15 1.60
CA SER A 264 12.21 17.75 0.26
C SER A 264 13.34 18.75 0.25
N GLU A 265 14.03 18.89 -0.88
CA GLU A 265 15.15 19.81 -1.00
C GLU A 265 15.08 20.55 -2.35
N TYR A 266 15.26 21.88 -2.28
CA TYR A 266 15.35 22.78 -3.44
C TYR A 266 16.59 23.65 -3.27
N SER A 267 17.76 22.99 -3.36
CA SER A 267 19.04 23.66 -3.17
C SER A 267 19.67 24.01 -4.51
N SER A 268 20.26 25.20 -4.63
CA SER A 268 21.02 25.63 -5.80
C SER A 268 22.25 26.42 -5.38
N GLY A 269 23.38 26.13 -5.98
CA GLY A 269 24.67 26.76 -5.62
C GLY A 269 25.03 26.53 -4.17
N GLY A 270 25.37 27.59 -3.43
CA GLY A 270 25.71 27.53 -2.01
C GLY A 270 24.51 27.61 -1.05
N SER A 271 23.29 27.71 -1.57
CA SER A 271 22.07 27.86 -0.77
C SER A 271 21.34 26.53 -0.63
N ARG A 272 21.10 26.10 0.63
CA ARG A 272 20.39 24.86 0.95
C ARG A 272 19.00 25.14 1.52
N HIS A 273 17.96 24.74 0.82
CA HIS A 273 16.58 24.86 1.23
C HIS A 273 15.94 23.48 1.40
N GLN A 274 15.76 23.06 2.64
CA GLN A 274 15.07 21.82 2.99
C GLN A 274 13.65 22.14 3.45
N GLY A 275 12.67 21.40 2.91
CA GLY A 275 11.27 21.48 3.29
C GLY A 275 10.83 20.36 4.23
N SER A 276 9.52 20.13 4.30
CA SER A 276 8.93 19.01 5.02
C SER A 276 9.26 17.68 4.31
N ILE A 277 8.93 16.56 4.96
CA ILE A 277 9.08 15.22 4.35
C ILE A 277 8.33 15.13 3.02
N THR A 278 8.91 14.41 2.05
CA THR A 278 8.37 14.31 0.68
C THR A 278 6.97 13.70 0.62
N LYS A 279 6.62 12.84 1.58
CA LYS A 279 5.38 12.04 1.61
C LYS A 279 5.18 11.18 0.36
N ALA A 280 6.18 11.07 -0.51
CA ALA A 280 6.20 10.09 -1.59
C ALA A 280 6.19 8.67 -1.00
N GLY A 281 5.67 7.70 -1.73
CA GLY A 281 5.65 6.31 -1.30
C GLY A 281 4.50 5.92 -0.36
N ASN A 282 4.65 4.81 0.35
CA ASN A 282 3.55 4.14 1.04
C ASN A 282 3.08 4.90 2.30
N SER A 283 1.88 5.47 2.24
CA SER A 283 1.31 6.28 3.33
C SER A 283 0.93 5.44 4.56
N TYR A 284 0.48 4.20 4.36
CA TYR A 284 0.10 3.31 5.46
C TYR A 284 1.34 2.86 6.26
N ALA A 285 2.38 2.39 5.57
CA ALA A 285 3.63 2.01 6.22
C ALA A 285 4.28 3.21 6.95
N ARG A 286 4.25 4.40 6.36
CA ARG A 286 4.70 5.63 7.03
C ARG A 286 3.88 5.95 8.28
N LYS A 287 2.53 5.80 8.25
CA LYS A 287 1.66 5.96 9.42
C LYS A 287 2.09 5.01 10.55
N LEU A 288 2.32 3.74 10.27
CA LEU A 288 2.76 2.74 11.24
C LEU A 288 4.09 3.13 11.90
N LEU A 289 5.08 3.61 11.12
CA LEU A 289 6.35 4.08 11.67
C LEU A 289 6.21 5.30 12.57
N VAL A 290 5.38 6.26 12.17
CA VAL A 290 5.12 7.47 12.98
C VAL A 290 4.44 7.08 14.30
N GLU A 291 3.44 6.18 14.25
CA GLU A 291 2.77 5.69 15.46
C GLU A 291 3.75 4.93 16.39
N ALA A 292 4.63 4.10 15.85
CA ALA A 292 5.68 3.43 16.61
C ALA A 292 6.65 4.42 17.27
N ALA A 293 7.04 5.48 16.53
CA ALA A 293 7.97 6.51 17.01
C ALA A 293 7.42 7.31 18.19
N TRP A 294 6.09 7.41 18.39
CA TRP A 294 5.50 8.07 19.56
C TRP A 294 5.93 7.45 20.89
N SER A 295 6.32 6.18 20.90
CA SER A 295 6.84 5.51 22.10
C SER A 295 8.12 6.17 22.63
N TYR A 296 8.89 6.83 21.77
CA TYR A 296 10.16 7.49 22.12
C TYR A 296 9.99 8.82 22.88
N ARG A 297 8.76 9.33 22.98
CA ARG A 297 8.45 10.49 23.86
C ARG A 297 8.59 10.17 25.35
N HIS A 298 8.48 8.90 25.70
CA HIS A 298 8.59 8.46 27.08
C HIS A 298 10.04 8.05 27.43
N PRO A 299 10.46 8.09 28.69
CA PRO A 299 11.76 7.57 29.11
C PRO A 299 12.00 6.14 28.63
N ALA A 300 13.24 5.81 28.33
CA ALA A 300 13.59 4.47 27.86
C ALA A 300 13.27 3.43 28.93
N ARG A 301 12.35 2.49 28.58
CA ARG A 301 12.04 1.31 29.38
C ARG A 301 12.21 0.08 28.49
N ILE A 302 12.99 -0.87 28.96
CA ILE A 302 13.17 -2.16 28.28
C ILE A 302 12.17 -3.14 28.90
N SER A 303 11.13 -3.49 28.15
CA SER A 303 10.20 -4.52 28.60
C SER A 303 10.85 -5.91 28.51
N PRO A 304 10.36 -6.91 29.26
CA PRO A 304 10.86 -8.29 29.15
C PRO A 304 10.81 -8.84 27.72
N ALA A 305 9.79 -8.47 26.94
CA ALA A 305 9.66 -8.85 25.54
C ALA A 305 10.78 -8.25 24.66
N ILE A 306 11.07 -6.95 24.81
CA ILE A 306 12.19 -6.29 24.12
C ILE A 306 13.52 -6.89 24.54
N GLN A 307 13.69 -7.20 25.83
CA GLN A 307 14.92 -7.81 26.35
C GLN A 307 15.14 -9.22 25.78
N LYS A 308 14.07 -10.02 25.65
CA LYS A 308 14.12 -11.33 25.00
C LYS A 308 14.47 -11.19 23.52
N GLY A 309 13.82 -10.30 22.79
CA GLY A 309 14.11 -10.04 21.39
C GLY A 309 15.55 -9.63 21.13
N ARG A 310 16.12 -8.73 21.95
CA ARG A 310 17.53 -8.28 21.83
C ARG A 310 18.55 -9.38 22.12
N LYS A 311 18.20 -10.44 22.85
CA LYS A 311 19.09 -11.59 23.05
C LYS A 311 19.16 -12.49 21.81
N ILE A 312 18.10 -12.48 21.00
CA ILE A 312 18.00 -13.30 19.79
C ILE A 312 18.51 -12.50 18.57
N TYR A 313 18.24 -11.22 18.55
CA TYR A 313 18.60 -10.28 17.46
C TYR A 313 19.42 -9.12 18.07
N PRO A 314 20.71 -9.29 18.27
CA PRO A 314 21.61 -8.31 18.90
C PRO A 314 21.82 -7.03 18.05
#